data_0a3f424ec55a4548c30dec61ff466b8a
#
_entry.id   0a3f424ec55a4548c30dec61ff466b8a
#
_cell.length_a   1.000
_cell.length_b   1.000
_cell.length_c   1.000
_cell.angle_alpha   90.00
_cell.angle_beta   90.00
_cell.angle_gamma   90.00
#
_symmetry.space_group_name_H-M   'P 1'
#
loop_
_entity.id
_entity.type
_entity.pdbx_description
1 polymer ?
#
loop_
_entity_poly.entity_id
_entity_poly.type
_entity_poly.pdbx_seq_one_letter_code
_entity_poly.pdbx_strand_id
1 'polypeptide(L)'
;MKRGFLAYVLLLLFCVSTIFSVSVISEGGGVVSLEEEVIITVDSTNLQFSPSEVTITEGDTVRFFWQGQLLAHNAVENNGIFDSGNPERDVDYSFKFEIGTNGTYDFVCEPHESANMVGKIIVNPLIVTEEEVEEEEKSVPGFSAILLVTSLIAGAIVSRRAENGNF
;
A
#
# COMPACT_ATOMS: atom_id res chain seq x y z
N MET A 1 -17.51 48.91 8.37
CA MET A 1 -16.28 48.14 8.07
C MET A 1 -16.19 46.84 8.87
N LYS A 2 -17.28 46.16 9.26
CA LYS A 2 -17.26 44.89 10.03
C LYS A 2 -17.82 43.67 9.27
N ARG A 3 -18.31 43.84 8.04
CA ARG A 3 -18.91 42.74 7.24
C ARG A 3 -17.93 41.99 6.33
N GLY A 4 -16.75 42.56 5.99
CA GLY A 4 -15.75 41.94 5.15
C GLY A 4 -14.84 40.97 5.88
N PHE A 5 -14.63 41.19 7.18
CA PHE A 5 -13.71 40.35 7.98
C PHE A 5 -14.29 38.95 8.29
N LEU A 6 -15.61 38.87 8.47
CA LEU A 6 -16.29 37.60 8.75
C LEU A 6 -16.33 36.67 7.53
N ALA A 7 -16.44 37.25 6.32
CA ALA A 7 -16.41 36.49 5.08
C ALA A 7 -15.02 35.91 4.78
N TYR A 8 -13.96 36.62 5.15
CA TYR A 8 -12.58 36.16 4.95
C TYR A 8 -12.16 35.03 5.92
N VAL A 9 -12.69 35.10 7.15
CA VAL A 9 -12.45 34.03 8.16
C VAL A 9 -13.20 32.74 7.78
N LEU A 10 -14.40 32.85 7.19
CA LEU A 10 -15.15 31.69 6.69
C LEU A 10 -14.52 31.07 5.44
N LEU A 11 -13.85 31.85 4.60
CA LEU A 11 -13.15 31.37 3.41
C LEU A 11 -11.84 30.61 3.77
N LEU A 12 -11.17 31.04 4.84
CA LEU A 12 -9.95 30.36 5.34
C LEU A 12 -10.23 29.06 6.09
N LEU A 13 -11.43 28.87 6.62
CA LEU A 13 -11.86 27.62 7.26
C LEU A 13 -12.28 26.53 6.26
N PHE A 14 -12.50 26.88 4.99
CA PHE A 14 -12.90 25.92 3.96
C PHE A 14 -11.74 25.32 3.18
N CYS A 15 -10.49 25.77 3.41
CA CYS A 15 -9.31 25.36 2.66
C CYS A 15 -8.46 24.30 3.36
N VAL A 16 -8.93 23.68 4.47
CA VAL A 16 -8.19 22.60 5.15
C VAL A 16 -9.11 21.40 5.33
N SER A 17 -9.56 20.85 4.20
CA SER A 17 -10.25 19.55 4.20
C SER A 17 -9.81 18.73 2.99
N THR A 18 -8.49 18.56 2.80
CA THR A 18 -8.04 17.39 2.07
C THR A 18 -8.20 16.21 3.01
N ILE A 19 -9.37 15.58 2.92
CA ILE A 19 -9.65 14.35 3.65
C ILE A 19 -8.76 13.27 3.06
N PHE A 20 -7.66 13.01 3.74
CA PHE A 20 -6.90 11.78 3.56
C PHE A 20 -7.80 10.64 4.07
N SER A 21 -8.52 10.02 3.16
CA SER A 21 -9.33 8.85 3.49
C SER A 21 -8.41 7.65 3.65
N VAL A 22 -7.85 7.48 4.85
CA VAL A 22 -7.24 6.21 5.25
C VAL A 22 -8.38 5.24 5.53
N SER A 23 -8.67 4.36 4.60
CA SER A 23 -9.55 3.22 4.84
C SER A 23 -8.77 2.16 5.59
N VAL A 24 -8.82 2.18 6.92
CA VAL A 24 -8.32 1.09 7.75
C VAL A 24 -9.36 -0.03 7.71
N ILE A 25 -9.14 -1.03 6.86
CA ILE A 25 -9.87 -2.29 6.93
C ILE A 25 -9.04 -3.21 7.82
N SER A 26 -9.45 -3.31 9.09
CA SER A 26 -8.90 -4.27 10.05
C SER A 26 -9.81 -5.48 10.09
N GLU A 27 -9.46 -6.55 9.38
CA GLU A 27 -9.90 -7.91 9.72
C GLU A 27 -8.81 -8.90 9.28
N GLY A 28 -8.12 -9.46 10.29
CA GLY A 28 -7.21 -10.60 10.14
C GLY A 28 -5.83 -10.22 9.64
N GLY A 29 -4.85 -10.15 10.53
CA GLY A 29 -3.38 -10.18 10.34
C GLY A 29 -2.78 -9.92 8.96
N GLY A 30 -3.27 -8.91 8.22
CA GLY A 30 -2.79 -8.52 6.92
C GLY A 30 -1.92 -7.29 7.05
N VAL A 31 -0.71 -7.36 6.53
CA VAL A 31 0.19 -6.23 6.38
C VAL A 31 -0.52 -5.16 5.55
N VAL A 32 -0.73 -3.98 6.15
CA VAL A 32 -1.21 -2.80 5.40
C VAL A 32 0.00 -2.24 4.66
N SER A 33 0.22 -2.68 3.44
CA SER A 33 1.09 -1.97 2.51
C SER A 33 0.35 -0.71 2.09
N LEU A 34 0.89 0.45 2.41
CA LEU A 34 0.41 1.71 1.84
C LEU A 34 0.92 1.76 0.41
N GLU A 35 0.05 1.52 -0.57
CA GLU A 35 0.37 1.70 -1.98
C GLU A 35 0.62 3.19 -2.24
N GLU A 36 1.78 3.53 -2.78
CA GLU A 36 2.15 4.89 -3.14
C GLU A 36 2.02 5.10 -4.66
N GLU A 37 1.60 6.30 -5.08
CA GLU A 37 1.64 6.71 -6.48
C GLU A 37 2.74 7.76 -6.66
N VAL A 38 3.72 7.46 -7.52
CA VAL A 38 4.79 8.38 -7.90
C VAL A 38 4.52 8.91 -9.30
N ILE A 39 4.49 10.25 -9.44
CA ILE A 39 4.23 10.90 -10.73
C ILE A 39 5.55 11.28 -11.41
N ILE A 40 5.72 10.89 -12.68
CA ILE A 40 6.79 11.31 -13.56
C ILE A 40 6.17 12.17 -14.67
N THR A 41 6.70 13.38 -14.85
CA THR A 41 6.32 14.29 -15.95
C THR A 41 7.49 14.50 -16.90
N VAL A 42 7.33 15.36 -17.92
CA VAL A 42 8.37 15.69 -18.89
C VAL A 42 8.68 17.17 -18.90
N ASP A 43 9.95 17.50 -19.14
CA ASP A 43 10.42 18.83 -19.50
C ASP A 43 10.77 18.85 -21.00
N SER A 44 9.86 19.35 -21.84
CA SER A 44 10.06 19.44 -23.30
C SER A 44 11.17 20.41 -23.70
N THR A 45 11.61 21.30 -22.81
CA THR A 45 12.68 22.27 -23.13
C THR A 45 14.04 21.60 -23.05
N ASN A 46 14.24 20.77 -22.03
CA ASN A 46 15.49 20.07 -21.78
C ASN A 46 15.48 18.62 -22.26
N LEU A 47 14.35 18.13 -22.78
CA LEU A 47 14.10 16.74 -23.21
C LEU A 47 14.45 15.75 -22.08
N GLN A 48 13.78 15.90 -20.94
CA GLN A 48 14.02 15.08 -19.75
C GLN A 48 12.72 14.64 -19.08
N PHE A 49 12.74 13.47 -18.48
CA PHE A 49 11.74 13.08 -17.48
C PHE A 49 12.00 13.80 -16.15
N SER A 50 10.94 14.12 -15.43
CA SER A 50 11.03 14.82 -14.14
C SER A 50 10.09 14.19 -13.09
N PRO A 51 10.65 13.49 -12.09
CA PRO A 51 12.05 13.11 -11.94
C PRO A 51 12.50 12.09 -13.02
N SER A 52 13.80 12.03 -13.31
CA SER A 52 14.37 11.05 -14.26
C SER A 52 14.74 9.73 -13.57
N GLU A 53 14.82 9.69 -12.26
CA GLU A 53 15.03 8.48 -11.47
C GLU A 53 14.09 8.50 -10.25
N VAL A 54 13.42 7.37 -10.01
CA VAL A 54 12.55 7.16 -8.84
C VAL A 54 12.86 5.82 -8.20
N THR A 55 12.69 5.77 -6.88
CA THR A 55 12.76 4.52 -6.11
C THR A 55 11.41 4.30 -5.44
N ILE A 56 10.84 3.13 -5.67
CA ILE A 56 9.54 2.70 -5.15
C ILE A 56 9.66 1.31 -4.51
N THR A 57 8.57 0.82 -3.96
CA THR A 57 8.45 -0.53 -3.41
C THR A 57 7.46 -1.34 -4.25
N GLU A 58 7.61 -2.66 -4.28
CA GLU A 58 6.60 -3.55 -4.87
C GLU A 58 5.21 -3.25 -4.30
N GLY A 59 4.20 -3.17 -5.17
CA GLY A 59 2.86 -2.72 -4.85
C GLY A 59 2.58 -1.28 -5.27
N ASP A 60 3.60 -0.43 -5.40
CA ASP A 60 3.44 0.97 -5.77
C ASP A 60 3.12 1.15 -7.26
N THR A 61 2.62 2.33 -7.59
CA THR A 61 2.24 2.73 -8.95
C THR A 61 3.11 3.89 -9.41
N VAL A 62 3.61 3.82 -10.64
CA VAL A 62 4.21 4.96 -11.34
C VAL A 62 3.21 5.48 -12.36
N ARG A 63 2.91 6.78 -12.29
CA ARG A 63 2.04 7.48 -13.23
C ARG A 63 2.85 8.44 -14.08
N PHE A 64 2.87 8.21 -15.37
CA PHE A 64 3.42 9.11 -16.37
C PHE A 64 2.33 10.12 -16.76
N PHE A 65 2.50 11.38 -16.32
CA PHE A 65 1.48 12.40 -16.50
C PHE A 65 2.07 13.72 -17.00
N TRP A 66 1.62 14.15 -18.16
CA TRP A 66 1.91 15.48 -18.70
C TRP A 66 0.79 15.97 -19.61
N GLN A 67 0.67 17.30 -19.75
CA GLN A 67 -0.34 17.95 -20.58
C GLN A 67 0.23 19.17 -21.27
N GLY A 68 -0.25 19.45 -22.49
CA GLY A 68 0.08 20.66 -23.25
C GLY A 68 1.55 20.81 -23.57
N GLN A 69 2.29 19.71 -23.72
CA GLN A 69 3.72 19.76 -23.98
C GLN A 69 4.01 20.33 -25.37
N LEU A 70 5.18 21.00 -25.52
CA LEU A 70 5.62 21.58 -26.78
C LEU A 70 5.88 20.48 -27.82
N LEU A 71 6.49 19.38 -27.39
CA LEU A 71 6.79 18.21 -28.21
C LEU A 71 5.96 16.99 -27.71
N ALA A 72 5.82 16.00 -28.57
CA ALA A 72 5.18 14.74 -28.21
C ALA A 72 6.20 13.81 -27.54
N HIS A 73 5.80 13.16 -26.45
CA HIS A 73 6.62 12.25 -25.65
C HIS A 73 5.87 10.97 -25.37
N ASN A 74 6.61 9.90 -25.09
CA ASN A 74 6.12 8.66 -24.48
C ASN A 74 7.11 8.14 -23.43
N ALA A 75 6.75 7.07 -22.76
CA ALA A 75 7.63 6.37 -21.82
C ALA A 75 7.52 4.87 -22.11
N VAL A 76 8.61 4.28 -22.61
CA VAL A 76 8.67 2.87 -23.01
C VAL A 76 9.83 2.21 -22.28
N GLU A 77 9.55 1.14 -21.55
CA GLU A 77 10.58 0.37 -20.85
C GLU A 77 11.34 -0.51 -21.85
N ASN A 78 12.65 -0.62 -21.68
CA ASN A 78 13.56 -1.23 -22.64
C ASN A 78 13.28 -2.71 -22.96
N ASN A 79 12.64 -3.44 -22.04
CA ASN A 79 12.26 -4.84 -22.22
C ASN A 79 10.75 -5.01 -22.46
N GLY A 80 10.00 -3.91 -22.56
CA GLY A 80 8.57 -3.94 -22.87
C GLY A 80 7.68 -4.27 -21.67
N ILE A 81 8.15 -4.05 -20.45
CA ILE A 81 7.36 -4.25 -19.23
C ILE A 81 6.22 -3.25 -19.15
N PHE A 82 6.46 -2.00 -19.57
CA PHE A 82 5.43 -0.99 -19.73
C PHE A 82 5.68 -0.12 -20.96
N ASP A 83 4.59 0.43 -21.50
CA ASP A 83 4.58 1.29 -22.66
C ASP A 83 3.39 2.25 -22.56
N SER A 84 3.64 3.54 -22.52
CA SER A 84 2.60 4.57 -22.48
C SER A 84 1.92 4.81 -23.83
N GLY A 85 2.29 4.08 -24.87
CA GLY A 85 1.75 4.14 -26.22
C GLY A 85 2.50 5.12 -27.12
N ASN A 86 1.82 5.54 -28.20
CA ASN A 86 2.39 6.48 -29.16
C ASN A 86 2.79 7.80 -28.49
N PRO A 87 3.86 8.46 -28.97
CA PRO A 87 4.24 9.78 -28.46
C PRO A 87 3.12 10.81 -28.63
N GLU A 88 2.71 11.43 -27.50
CA GLU A 88 1.63 12.41 -27.44
C GLU A 88 2.05 13.63 -26.60
N ARG A 89 1.33 14.77 -26.78
CA ARG A 89 1.54 15.99 -25.99
C ARG A 89 0.84 15.96 -24.65
N ASP A 90 -0.12 15.07 -24.51
CA ASP A 90 -0.93 14.84 -23.34
C ASP A 90 -0.94 13.34 -23.07
N VAL A 91 -0.39 12.92 -21.92
CA VAL A 91 -0.33 11.52 -21.51
C VAL A 91 -0.81 11.40 -20.07
N ASP A 92 -1.58 10.38 -19.80
CA ASP A 92 -2.00 9.95 -18.46
C ASP A 92 -1.98 8.42 -18.47
N TYR A 93 -0.85 7.84 -18.06
CA TYR A 93 -0.62 6.40 -18.07
C TYR A 93 -0.03 5.96 -16.74
N SER A 94 -0.65 4.97 -16.12
CA SER A 94 -0.20 4.40 -14.84
C SER A 94 0.20 2.95 -15.00
N PHE A 95 1.30 2.56 -14.37
CA PHE A 95 1.77 1.19 -14.29
C PHE A 95 2.04 0.81 -12.83
N LYS A 96 1.38 -0.27 -12.37
CA LYS A 96 1.57 -0.83 -11.03
C LYS A 96 2.65 -1.91 -11.05
N PHE A 97 3.61 -1.81 -10.14
CA PHE A 97 4.64 -2.83 -9.95
C PHE A 97 4.15 -3.86 -8.93
N GLU A 98 3.71 -5.01 -9.43
CA GLU A 98 3.16 -6.08 -8.59
C GLU A 98 4.24 -6.70 -7.66
N ILE A 99 3.79 -7.39 -6.60
CA ILE A 99 4.70 -8.12 -5.70
C ILE A 99 5.45 -9.20 -6.49
N GLY A 100 6.78 -9.27 -6.32
CA GLY A 100 7.68 -10.15 -7.06
C GLY A 100 8.29 -9.51 -8.31
N THR A 101 8.09 -8.19 -8.51
CA THR A 101 8.67 -7.43 -9.63
C THR A 101 9.79 -6.48 -9.20
N ASN A 102 10.44 -6.74 -8.07
CA ASN A 102 11.59 -5.94 -7.65
C ASN A 102 12.72 -6.00 -8.69
N GLY A 103 13.35 -4.85 -8.92
CA GLY A 103 14.39 -4.74 -9.94
C GLY A 103 14.64 -3.30 -10.39
N THR A 104 15.37 -3.16 -11.48
CA THR A 104 15.64 -1.86 -12.12
C THR A 104 15.10 -1.87 -13.52
N TYR A 105 14.34 -0.82 -13.86
CA TYR A 105 13.63 -0.65 -15.11
C TYR A 105 14.09 0.65 -15.77
N ASP A 106 14.90 0.51 -16.82
CA ASP A 106 15.33 1.64 -17.62
C ASP A 106 14.31 1.88 -18.74
N PHE A 107 13.92 3.13 -18.94
CA PHE A 107 12.96 3.52 -19.96
C PHE A 107 13.39 4.74 -20.74
N VAL A 108 12.83 4.93 -21.94
CA VAL A 108 13.17 5.99 -22.87
C VAL A 108 11.93 6.71 -23.36
N CYS A 109 12.13 7.96 -23.85
CA CYS A 109 11.19 8.59 -24.76
C CYS A 109 11.65 8.27 -26.20
N GLU A 110 10.93 7.42 -26.92
CA GLU A 110 11.37 6.93 -28.23
C GLU A 110 11.77 8.05 -29.22
N PRO A 111 10.98 9.12 -29.44
CA PRO A 111 11.37 10.17 -30.38
C PRO A 111 12.60 10.98 -29.93
N HIS A 112 12.98 10.91 -28.65
CA HIS A 112 14.05 11.71 -28.08
C HIS A 112 15.17 10.87 -27.44
N GLU A 113 15.22 9.58 -27.70
CA GLU A 113 16.26 8.66 -27.19
C GLU A 113 17.67 9.13 -27.62
N SER A 114 17.82 9.59 -28.86
CA SER A 114 19.09 10.12 -29.38
C SER A 114 19.55 11.40 -28.65
N ALA A 115 18.63 12.11 -28.01
CA ALA A 115 18.90 13.27 -27.15
C ALA A 115 19.12 12.86 -25.67
N ASN A 116 19.23 11.57 -25.39
CA ASN A 116 19.38 11.00 -24.04
C ASN A 116 18.21 11.30 -23.10
N MET A 117 16.98 11.36 -23.66
CA MET A 117 15.77 11.43 -22.84
C MET A 117 15.41 10.04 -22.32
N VAL A 118 16.03 9.70 -21.20
CA VAL A 118 15.95 8.39 -20.53
C VAL A 118 15.52 8.56 -19.08
N GLY A 119 14.99 7.49 -18.48
CA GLY A 119 14.66 7.45 -17.08
C GLY A 119 14.88 6.08 -16.47
N LYS A 120 14.76 6.00 -15.14
CA LYS A 120 14.98 4.78 -14.37
C LYS A 120 13.99 4.68 -13.21
N ILE A 121 13.44 3.48 -13.03
CA ILE A 121 12.65 3.11 -11.86
C ILE A 121 13.38 2.00 -11.13
N ILE A 122 13.64 2.19 -9.83
CA ILE A 122 14.21 1.19 -8.93
C ILE A 122 13.07 0.70 -8.05
N VAL A 123 12.74 -0.58 -8.14
CA VAL A 123 11.69 -1.23 -7.36
C VAL A 123 12.32 -2.08 -6.27
N ASN A 124 12.13 -1.70 -5.02
CA ASN A 124 12.57 -2.46 -3.87
C ASN A 124 11.58 -3.57 -3.53
N PRO A 125 12.04 -4.70 -2.98
CA PRO A 125 11.12 -5.74 -2.53
C PRO A 125 10.27 -5.24 -1.36
N LEU A 126 9.00 -5.67 -1.32
CA LEU A 126 8.13 -5.45 -0.17
C LEU A 126 8.57 -6.37 0.98
N ILE A 127 9.15 -5.80 2.03
CA ILE A 127 9.52 -6.55 3.22
C ILE A 127 8.31 -6.64 4.14
N VAL A 128 7.66 -7.80 4.15
CA VAL A 128 6.62 -8.13 5.13
C VAL A 128 7.33 -8.59 6.40
N THR A 129 7.42 -7.73 7.40
CA THR A 129 7.85 -8.14 8.73
C THR A 129 6.62 -8.76 9.41
N GLU A 130 6.60 -10.09 9.53
CA GLU A 130 5.70 -10.75 10.47
C GLU A 130 6.16 -10.29 11.87
N GLU A 131 5.47 -9.32 12.45
CA GLU A 131 5.56 -9.12 13.89
C GLU A 131 4.94 -10.39 14.48
N GLU A 132 5.79 -11.26 15.07
CA GLU A 132 5.32 -12.28 15.99
C GLU A 132 4.51 -11.53 17.06
N VAL A 133 3.19 -11.59 16.95
CA VAL A 133 2.32 -11.26 18.04
C VAL A 133 2.63 -12.35 19.08
N GLU A 134 3.55 -12.06 20.02
CA GLU A 134 3.59 -12.79 21.28
C GLU A 134 2.19 -12.65 21.86
N GLU A 135 1.34 -13.64 21.61
CA GLU A 135 0.16 -13.84 22.44
C GLU A 135 0.69 -14.00 23.87
N GLU A 136 0.71 -12.89 24.61
CA GLU A 136 0.74 -13.00 26.06
C GLU A 136 -0.48 -13.88 26.41
N GLU A 137 -0.21 -15.16 26.64
CA GLU A 137 -1.14 -16.06 27.31
C GLU A 137 -1.47 -15.39 28.64
N LYS A 138 -2.49 -14.51 28.58
CA LYS A 138 -3.09 -13.95 29.76
C LYS A 138 -3.74 -15.12 30.45
N SER A 139 -2.91 -15.84 31.25
CA SER A 139 -3.37 -16.93 32.11
C SER A 139 -4.49 -16.36 32.99
N VAL A 140 -5.72 -16.68 32.59
CA VAL A 140 -6.91 -16.33 33.36
C VAL A 140 -6.90 -17.29 34.55
N PRO A 141 -6.57 -16.85 35.80
CA PRO A 141 -6.39 -17.75 36.94
C PRO A 141 -7.75 -18.19 37.47
N GLY A 142 -8.58 -18.73 36.64
CA GLY A 142 -9.93 -19.16 37.07
C GLY A 142 -10.44 -20.42 36.35
N PHE A 143 -9.91 -20.72 35.15
CA PHE A 143 -10.48 -21.83 34.34
C PHE A 143 -9.97 -23.22 34.76
N SER A 144 -8.76 -23.32 35.30
CA SER A 144 -8.22 -24.61 35.75
C SER A 144 -8.94 -25.19 36.99
N ALA A 145 -9.53 -24.35 37.85
CA ALA A 145 -10.21 -24.80 39.07
C ALA A 145 -11.59 -25.44 38.76
N ILE A 146 -12.28 -25.02 37.73
CA ILE A 146 -13.62 -25.53 37.38
C ILE A 146 -13.55 -26.94 36.79
N LEU A 147 -12.55 -27.24 35.98
CA LEU A 147 -12.39 -28.57 35.37
C LEU A 147 -11.99 -29.64 36.40
N LEU A 148 -11.25 -29.30 37.45
CA LEU A 148 -10.88 -30.24 38.51
C LEU A 148 -12.08 -30.60 39.41
N VAL A 149 -13.01 -29.68 39.65
CA VAL A 149 -14.21 -29.95 40.48
C VAL A 149 -15.20 -30.85 39.73
N THR A 150 -15.37 -30.67 38.42
CA THR A 150 -16.26 -31.54 37.62
C THR A 150 -15.71 -32.95 37.48
N SER A 151 -14.40 -33.14 37.42
CA SER A 151 -13.73 -34.45 37.37
C SER A 151 -13.92 -35.24 38.68
N LEU A 152 -13.85 -34.58 39.81
CA LEU A 152 -14.04 -35.23 41.12
C LEU A 152 -15.49 -35.66 41.37
N ILE A 153 -16.48 -34.90 40.88
CA ILE A 153 -17.91 -35.26 41.01
C ILE A 153 -18.24 -36.45 40.15
N ALA A 154 -17.72 -36.54 38.91
CA ALA A 154 -17.91 -37.66 38.03
C ALA A 154 -17.31 -38.97 38.59
N GLY A 155 -16.09 -38.88 39.20
CA GLY A 155 -15.45 -40.03 39.85
C GLY A 155 -16.24 -40.57 41.05
N ALA A 156 -16.82 -39.67 41.85
CA ALA A 156 -17.62 -40.07 43.02
C ALA A 156 -18.95 -40.75 42.65
N ILE A 157 -19.55 -40.36 41.54
CA ILE A 157 -20.82 -40.98 41.06
C ILE A 157 -20.56 -42.37 40.48
N VAL A 158 -19.46 -42.58 39.76
CA VAL A 158 -19.11 -43.89 39.22
C VAL A 158 -18.73 -44.86 40.32
N SER A 159 -18.03 -44.42 41.36
CA SER A 159 -17.67 -45.28 42.52
C SER A 159 -18.90 -45.72 43.32
N ARG A 160 -19.89 -44.87 43.52
CA ARG A 160 -21.15 -45.25 44.22
C ARG A 160 -22.04 -46.21 43.40
N ARG A 161 -21.92 -46.21 42.11
CA ARG A 161 -22.72 -47.11 41.24
C ARG A 161 -22.15 -48.53 41.17
N ALA A 162 -20.88 -48.68 41.46
CA ALA A 162 -20.22 -50.00 41.50
C ALA A 162 -20.53 -50.78 42.78
N GLU A 163 -20.85 -50.11 43.91
CA GLU A 163 -21.19 -50.78 45.19
C GLU A 163 -22.63 -51.25 45.27
N ASN A 164 -23.55 -50.73 44.44
CA ASN A 164 -24.96 -51.10 44.49
C ASN A 164 -25.39 -52.15 43.46
N GLY A 165 -24.44 -52.82 42.81
CA GLY A 165 -24.71 -53.77 41.70
C GLY A 165 -24.48 -55.24 42.06
N ASN A 166 -24.40 -55.60 43.33
CA ASN A 166 -24.34 -57.01 43.78
C ASN A 166 -25.55 -57.36 44.65
N PHE A 167 -26.63 -57.82 43.97
CA PHE A 167 -27.61 -58.77 44.46
C PHE A 167 -28.20 -59.51 43.29
#